data_22282f7dc0107927723c97d40baed9eb
#
_entry.id   22282f7dc0107927723c97d40baed9eb
#
_cell.length_a   1.000
_cell.length_b   1.000
_cell.length_c   1.000
_cell.angle_alpha   90.00
_cell.angle_beta   90.00
_cell.angle_gamma   90.00
#
_symmetry.space_group_name_H-M   'P 1'
#
loop_
_entity.id
_entity.type
_entity.pdbx_description
1 polymer ?
#
loop_
_entity_poly.entity_id
_entity_poly.type
_entity_poly.pdbx_seq_one_letter_code
_entity_poly.pdbx_strand_id
1 'polypeptide(L)'
;HTEKARLYRQTAAHMKNAIGQYLYSEKHERFVRMIYPKKDGGYEIDATVDASLYGMFAFGVYHPDDIKVKNTMKSIEETLWVQTDIGGVARYERDSYQRVSNDESIPGNPWIISTMWLAQYYTAIAKSAKDLEHVVRHLKWAVSRALPSGVLAEQINPYTGEPVSVSPLTWSHATV
;
A
#
# COMPACT_ATOMS: atom_id res chain seq x y z
N HIS A 1 -9.55 33.97 -0.43
CA HIS A 1 -9.02 32.59 -0.33
C HIS A 1 -7.49 32.49 -0.36
N THR A 2 -6.77 33.58 -0.74
CA THR A 2 -5.30 33.60 -0.92
C THR A 2 -4.54 33.28 0.39
N GLU A 3 -5.02 33.84 1.52
CA GLU A 3 -4.38 33.62 2.82
C GLU A 3 -4.53 32.18 3.31
N LYS A 4 -5.72 31.59 3.18
CA LYS A 4 -5.95 30.17 3.49
C LYS A 4 -5.09 29.25 2.61
N ALA A 5 -4.98 29.56 1.32
CA ALA A 5 -4.14 28.79 0.41
C ALA A 5 -2.65 28.85 0.78
N ARG A 6 -2.18 30.02 1.26
CA ARG A 6 -0.81 30.19 1.77
C ARG A 6 -0.59 29.34 3.03
N LEU A 7 -1.52 29.44 3.99
CA LEU A 7 -1.46 28.65 5.22
C LEU A 7 -1.39 27.13 4.92
N TYR A 8 -2.28 26.63 4.05
CA TYR A 8 -2.31 25.21 3.71
C TYR A 8 -1.02 24.75 3.03
N ARG A 9 -0.45 25.54 2.12
CA ARG A 9 0.86 25.21 1.51
C ARG A 9 1.99 25.19 2.53
N GLN A 10 2.02 26.13 3.46
CA GLN A 10 3.01 26.16 4.53
C GLN A 10 2.87 24.93 5.44
N THR A 11 1.65 24.59 5.85
CA THR A 11 1.37 23.42 6.67
C THR A 11 1.78 22.13 5.94
N ALA A 12 1.43 21.99 4.66
CA ALA A 12 1.83 20.83 3.86
C ALA A 12 3.35 20.70 3.76
N ALA A 13 4.08 21.82 3.59
CA ALA A 13 5.53 21.82 3.58
C ALA A 13 6.13 21.37 4.94
N HIS A 14 5.57 21.86 6.05
CA HIS A 14 5.98 21.43 7.39
C HIS A 14 5.71 19.94 7.61
N MET A 15 4.55 19.44 7.20
CA MET A 15 4.22 18.00 7.28
C MET A 15 5.18 17.15 6.44
N LYS A 16 5.47 17.55 5.21
CA LYS A 16 6.44 16.86 4.35
C LYS A 16 7.83 16.78 5.00
N ASN A 17 8.31 17.90 5.57
CA ASN A 17 9.59 17.93 6.26
C ASN A 17 9.58 16.98 7.48
N ALA A 18 8.53 17.00 8.28
CA ALA A 18 8.38 16.12 9.44
C ALA A 18 8.32 14.64 9.02
N ILE A 19 7.61 14.29 7.95
CA ILE A 19 7.60 12.94 7.38
C ILE A 19 9.03 12.51 7.03
N GLY A 20 9.77 13.35 6.31
CA GLY A 20 11.15 13.02 5.92
C GLY A 20 12.11 12.90 7.10
N GLN A 21 11.89 13.68 8.15
CA GLN A 21 12.74 13.70 9.34
C GLN A 21 12.44 12.55 10.32
N TYR A 22 11.18 12.20 10.51
CA TYR A 22 10.76 11.29 11.59
C TYR A 22 10.24 9.95 11.11
N LEU A 23 9.70 9.87 9.88
CA LEU A 23 9.10 8.65 9.36
C LEU A 23 9.95 7.95 8.29
N TYR A 24 11.06 8.53 7.85
CA TYR A 24 12.03 7.80 7.05
C TYR A 24 13.09 7.19 7.96
N SER A 25 13.26 5.88 7.87
CA SER A 25 14.24 5.14 8.66
C SER A 25 15.46 4.79 7.81
N GLU A 26 16.60 5.38 8.12
CA GLU A 26 17.89 5.02 7.48
C GLU A 26 18.26 3.55 7.73
N LYS A 27 17.90 3.00 8.90
CA LYS A 27 18.14 1.59 9.24
C LYS A 27 17.37 0.62 8.34
N HIS A 28 16.14 0.97 7.98
CA HIS A 28 15.26 0.15 7.13
C HIS A 28 15.28 0.61 5.68
N GLU A 29 15.97 1.72 5.37
CA GLU A 29 16.05 2.35 4.05
C GLU A 29 14.69 2.66 3.41
N ARG A 30 13.64 2.86 4.23
CA ARG A 30 12.26 3.09 3.79
C ARG A 30 11.46 3.91 4.79
N PHE A 31 10.28 4.37 4.37
CA PHE A 31 9.29 4.92 5.29
C PHE A 31 8.77 3.85 6.25
N VAL A 32 8.48 4.27 7.49
CA VAL A 32 7.91 3.44 8.55
C VAL A 32 6.45 3.83 8.80
N ARG A 33 5.66 2.89 9.30
CA ARG A 33 4.22 3.08 9.47
C ARG A 33 3.88 4.19 10.45
N MET A 34 4.54 4.22 11.60
CA MET A 34 4.37 5.26 12.61
C MET A 34 5.53 5.31 13.60
N ILE A 35 5.52 6.36 14.40
CA ILE A 35 6.42 6.53 15.55
C ILE A 35 5.59 6.83 16.81
N TYR A 36 6.10 6.39 17.96
CA TYR A 36 5.51 6.65 19.27
C TYR A 36 6.46 7.48 20.11
N PRO A 37 6.04 8.62 20.68
CA PRO A 37 6.90 9.38 21.60
C PRO A 37 7.15 8.57 22.88
N LYS A 38 8.42 8.54 23.33
CA LYS A 38 8.81 7.90 24.57
C LYS A 38 8.74 8.89 25.74
N LYS A 39 8.52 8.36 26.96
CA LYS A 39 8.45 9.18 28.19
C LYS A 39 9.77 9.88 28.53
N ASP A 40 10.88 9.24 28.18
CA ASP A 40 12.25 9.70 28.41
C ASP A 40 12.82 10.53 27.24
N GLY A 41 11.99 10.86 26.29
CA GLY A 41 12.35 11.55 25.06
C GLY A 41 12.69 10.60 23.91
N GLY A 42 12.69 11.12 22.67
CA GLY A 42 12.87 10.33 21.46
C GLY A 42 11.60 9.59 21.04
N TYR A 43 11.77 8.62 20.13
CA TYR A 43 10.66 7.89 19.52
C TYR A 43 10.95 6.39 19.44
N GLU A 44 9.90 5.60 19.60
CA GLU A 44 9.87 4.21 19.20
C GLU A 44 9.29 4.11 17.78
N ILE A 45 9.87 3.25 16.94
CA ILE A 45 9.47 3.09 15.54
C ILE A 45 8.64 1.82 15.40
N ASP A 46 7.45 1.96 14.84
CA ASP A 46 6.73 0.83 14.26
C ASP A 46 7.19 0.63 12.82
N ALA A 47 8.07 -0.35 12.64
CA ALA A 47 8.64 -0.68 11.35
C ALA A 47 7.83 -1.70 10.56
N THR A 48 6.60 -2.05 10.98
CA THR A 48 5.70 -2.93 10.21
C THR A 48 5.54 -2.42 8.79
N VAL A 49 5.73 -3.28 7.81
CA VAL A 49 5.46 -2.93 6.41
C VAL A 49 3.95 -2.83 6.22
N ASP A 50 3.51 -1.74 5.62
CA ASP A 50 2.09 -1.39 5.48
C ASP A 50 1.83 -0.82 4.08
N ALA A 51 0.87 -1.39 3.37
CA ALA A 51 0.55 -0.98 2.00
C ALA A 51 0.10 0.48 1.89
N SER A 52 -0.45 1.08 2.97
CA SER A 52 -0.86 2.48 2.99
C SER A 52 0.29 3.48 2.80
N LEU A 53 1.54 3.04 2.97
CA LEU A 53 2.72 3.85 2.68
C LEU A 53 2.83 4.25 1.18
N TYR A 54 2.06 3.60 0.30
CA TYR A 54 1.90 4.05 -1.09
C TYR A 54 1.46 5.53 -1.15
N GLY A 55 0.78 6.02 -0.14
CA GLY A 55 0.35 7.42 -0.01
C GLY A 55 1.48 8.43 -0.12
N MET A 56 2.74 8.03 0.10
CA MET A 56 3.90 8.91 -0.03
C MET A 56 4.02 9.48 -1.45
N PHE A 57 3.73 8.70 -2.48
CA PHE A 57 3.72 9.20 -3.86
C PHE A 57 2.31 9.56 -4.34
N ALA A 58 1.29 8.78 -3.97
CA ALA A 58 -0.07 8.93 -4.48
C ALA A 58 -0.68 10.30 -4.12
N PHE A 59 -0.33 10.84 -2.95
CA PHE A 59 -0.77 12.18 -2.51
C PHE A 59 0.26 13.29 -2.83
N GLY A 60 1.28 13.01 -3.63
CA GLY A 60 2.24 14.01 -4.08
C GLY A 60 3.22 14.51 -2.99
N VAL A 61 3.40 13.75 -1.91
CA VAL A 61 4.38 14.09 -0.86
C VAL A 61 5.80 13.94 -1.41
N TYR A 62 6.07 12.85 -2.11
CA TYR A 62 7.34 12.57 -2.81
C TYR A 62 7.07 12.17 -4.26
N HIS A 63 8.05 12.35 -5.11
CA HIS A 63 7.98 11.87 -6.49
C HIS A 63 8.06 10.33 -6.49
N PRO A 64 7.32 9.62 -7.36
CA PRO A 64 7.36 8.15 -7.41
C PRO A 64 8.76 7.60 -7.73
N ASP A 65 9.60 8.37 -8.43
CA ASP A 65 11.00 8.03 -8.72
C ASP A 65 11.97 8.34 -7.57
N ASP A 66 11.54 8.97 -6.48
CA ASP A 66 12.37 9.20 -5.30
C ASP A 66 12.85 7.85 -4.73
N ILE A 67 14.14 7.76 -4.41
CA ILE A 67 14.73 6.51 -3.90
C ILE A 67 14.04 6.02 -2.62
N LYS A 68 13.59 6.94 -1.77
CA LYS A 68 12.87 6.61 -0.54
C LYS A 68 11.51 5.96 -0.83
N VAL A 69 10.82 6.43 -1.86
CA VAL A 69 9.55 5.84 -2.34
C VAL A 69 9.83 4.49 -2.99
N LYS A 70 10.82 4.40 -3.87
CA LYS A 70 11.20 3.14 -4.53
C LYS A 70 11.50 2.03 -3.54
N ASN A 71 12.31 2.32 -2.53
CA ASN A 71 12.65 1.35 -1.49
C ASN A 71 11.43 0.95 -0.66
N THR A 72 10.55 1.92 -0.35
CA THR A 72 9.31 1.64 0.38
C THR A 72 8.37 0.74 -0.43
N MET A 73 8.14 1.06 -1.69
CA MET A 73 7.26 0.26 -2.56
C MET A 73 7.84 -1.13 -2.84
N LYS A 74 9.15 -1.23 -3.01
CA LYS A 74 9.86 -2.52 -3.09
C LYS A 74 9.63 -3.36 -1.83
N SER A 75 9.81 -2.77 -0.66
CA SER A 75 9.56 -3.47 0.62
C SER A 75 8.10 -3.92 0.75
N ILE A 76 7.13 -3.10 0.31
CA ILE A 76 5.71 -3.48 0.27
C ILE A 76 5.52 -4.72 -0.61
N GLU A 77 6.03 -4.72 -1.83
CA GLU A 77 5.90 -5.84 -2.75
C GLU A 77 6.55 -7.12 -2.19
N GLU A 78 7.81 -7.03 -1.75
CA GLU A 78 8.56 -8.19 -1.25
C GLU A 78 7.97 -8.79 0.02
N THR A 79 7.43 -7.95 0.91
CA THR A 79 6.93 -8.40 2.23
C THR A 79 5.45 -8.73 2.21
N LEU A 80 4.65 -7.99 1.45
CA LEU A 80 3.19 -8.12 1.51
C LEU A 80 2.60 -8.91 0.34
N TRP A 81 3.40 -9.29 -0.65
CA TRP A 81 2.91 -10.21 -1.68
C TRP A 81 2.62 -11.57 -1.08
N VAL A 82 1.39 -12.02 -1.21
CA VAL A 82 0.94 -13.32 -0.68
C VAL A 82 1.50 -14.44 -1.55
N GLN A 83 2.40 -15.25 -0.99
CA GLN A 83 3.13 -16.31 -1.68
C GLN A 83 2.29 -17.60 -1.82
N THR A 84 1.19 -17.49 -2.57
CA THR A 84 0.30 -18.59 -2.93
C THR A 84 -0.03 -18.53 -4.42
N ASP A 85 -0.71 -19.54 -4.96
CA ASP A 85 -1.17 -19.54 -6.36
C ASP A 85 -2.17 -18.40 -6.65
N ILE A 86 -2.77 -17.85 -5.60
CA ILE A 86 -3.71 -16.71 -5.71
C ILE A 86 -2.96 -15.40 -5.86
N GLY A 87 -1.89 -15.18 -5.10
CA GLY A 87 -1.13 -13.94 -5.10
C GLY A 87 -1.92 -12.74 -4.54
N GLY A 88 -1.47 -11.53 -4.90
CA GLY A 88 -2.03 -10.25 -4.42
C GLY A 88 -1.30 -9.71 -3.19
N VAL A 89 -1.58 -8.47 -2.82
CA VAL A 89 -0.89 -7.74 -1.76
C VAL A 89 -1.75 -7.68 -0.50
N ALA A 90 -1.22 -8.14 0.64
CA ALA A 90 -1.85 -7.97 1.94
C ALA A 90 -1.81 -6.51 2.40
N ARG A 91 -2.64 -6.14 3.37
CA ARG A 91 -2.72 -4.77 3.87
C ARG A 91 -1.48 -4.35 4.66
N TYR A 92 -1.04 -5.19 5.59
CA TYR A 92 0.20 -5.02 6.35
C TYR A 92 0.70 -6.39 6.89
N GLU A 93 1.93 -6.43 7.36
CA GLU A 93 2.52 -7.64 7.94
C GLU A 93 1.69 -8.15 9.11
N ARG A 94 1.38 -9.45 9.09
CA ARG A 94 0.59 -10.15 10.13
C ARG A 94 -0.82 -9.56 10.29
N ASP A 95 -1.43 -9.10 9.18
CA ASP A 95 -2.81 -8.62 9.21
C ASP A 95 -3.73 -9.75 9.71
N SER A 96 -4.34 -9.52 10.87
CA SER A 96 -5.25 -10.47 11.51
C SER A 96 -6.73 -10.22 11.17
N TYR A 97 -7.03 -9.10 10.48
CA TYR A 97 -8.42 -8.73 10.19
C TYR A 97 -9.02 -9.68 9.15
N GLN A 98 -10.08 -10.39 9.54
CA GLN A 98 -10.78 -11.39 8.73
C GLN A 98 -9.86 -12.48 8.14
N ARG A 99 -8.72 -12.69 8.78
CA ARG A 99 -7.71 -13.66 8.34
C ARG A 99 -8.31 -15.06 8.29
N VAL A 100 -8.23 -15.72 7.15
CA VAL A 100 -8.81 -17.06 6.93
C VAL A 100 -7.92 -18.21 7.35
N SER A 101 -6.66 -17.96 7.70
CA SER A 101 -5.69 -18.98 8.07
C SER A 101 -4.73 -18.49 9.14
N ASN A 102 -4.27 -19.41 9.99
CA ASN A 102 -3.20 -19.17 10.96
C ASN A 102 -1.80 -19.42 10.36
N ASP A 103 -1.69 -19.60 9.06
CA ASP A 103 -0.42 -19.78 8.36
C ASP A 103 0.41 -18.50 8.45
N GLU A 104 1.49 -18.54 9.25
CA GLU A 104 2.39 -17.40 9.45
C GLU A 104 3.33 -17.17 8.27
N SER A 105 3.37 -18.07 7.28
CA SER A 105 4.20 -17.91 6.07
C SER A 105 3.67 -16.84 5.13
N ILE A 106 2.39 -16.43 5.28
CA ILE A 106 1.79 -15.34 4.51
C ILE A 106 1.51 -14.12 5.39
N PRO A 107 1.61 -12.89 4.86
CA PRO A 107 1.42 -11.67 5.63
C PRO A 107 -0.04 -11.45 6.08
N GLY A 108 -1.01 -11.98 5.35
CA GLY A 108 -2.45 -11.84 5.58
C GLY A 108 -3.24 -12.24 4.34
N ASN A 109 -4.53 -11.94 4.31
CA ASN A 109 -5.31 -12.09 3.09
C ASN A 109 -4.91 -11.02 2.07
N PRO A 110 -4.90 -11.31 0.76
CA PRO A 110 -4.70 -10.28 -0.25
C PRO A 110 -5.92 -9.34 -0.33
N TRP A 111 -5.65 -8.06 -0.44
CA TRP A 111 -6.63 -7.00 -0.60
C TRP A 111 -6.64 -6.48 -2.03
N ILE A 112 -7.83 -6.30 -2.60
CA ILE A 112 -7.95 -5.75 -3.96
C ILE A 112 -7.33 -4.36 -4.02
N ILE A 113 -7.66 -3.50 -3.07
CA ILE A 113 -7.14 -2.12 -3.04
C ILE A 113 -5.61 -2.08 -2.89
N SER A 114 -5.02 -2.88 -2.00
CA SER A 114 -3.56 -2.90 -1.80
C SER A 114 -2.82 -3.36 -3.05
N THR A 115 -3.38 -4.35 -3.75
CA THR A 115 -2.84 -4.83 -5.04
C THR A 115 -2.94 -3.75 -6.12
N MET A 116 -4.03 -2.98 -6.15
CA MET A 116 -4.19 -1.87 -7.09
C MET A 116 -3.29 -0.66 -6.75
N TRP A 117 -2.98 -0.42 -5.49
CA TRP A 117 -1.98 0.60 -5.10
C TRP A 117 -0.59 0.29 -5.64
N LEU A 118 -0.21 -0.99 -5.65
CA LEU A 118 1.04 -1.42 -6.29
C LEU A 118 0.97 -1.23 -7.81
N ALA A 119 -0.16 -1.54 -8.45
CA ALA A 119 -0.38 -1.28 -9.87
C ALA A 119 -0.29 0.22 -10.22
N GLN A 120 -0.86 1.10 -9.38
CA GLN A 120 -0.76 2.55 -9.53
C GLN A 120 0.69 3.03 -9.44
N TYR A 121 1.48 2.45 -8.52
CA TYR A 121 2.91 2.77 -8.43
C TYR A 121 3.65 2.40 -9.72
N TYR A 122 3.47 1.19 -10.23
CA TYR A 122 4.08 0.78 -11.49
C TYR A 122 3.64 1.64 -12.67
N THR A 123 2.38 2.09 -12.68
CA THR A 123 1.90 3.05 -13.68
C THR A 123 2.64 4.38 -13.57
N ALA A 124 2.85 4.88 -12.35
CA ALA A 124 3.48 6.18 -12.12
C ALA A 124 4.97 6.21 -12.51
N ILE A 125 5.68 5.07 -12.44
CA ILE A 125 7.10 4.98 -12.81
C ILE A 125 7.34 4.43 -14.22
N ALA A 126 6.30 3.97 -14.94
CA ALA A 126 6.42 3.40 -16.28
C ALA A 126 6.97 4.42 -17.27
N LYS A 127 7.94 3.99 -18.07
CA LYS A 127 8.59 4.79 -19.14
C LYS A 127 8.32 4.22 -20.53
N SER A 128 7.77 3.03 -20.60
CA SER A 128 7.46 2.32 -21.84
C SER A 128 6.23 1.44 -21.72
N ALA A 129 5.67 1.02 -22.85
CA ALA A 129 4.56 0.06 -22.85
C ALA A 129 4.94 -1.29 -22.18
N LYS A 130 6.21 -1.69 -22.25
CA LYS A 130 6.70 -2.91 -21.61
C LYS A 130 6.59 -2.83 -20.08
N ASP A 131 6.85 -1.66 -19.49
CA ASP A 131 6.76 -1.47 -18.04
C ASP A 131 5.31 -1.62 -17.55
N LEU A 132 4.32 -1.37 -18.41
CA LEU A 132 2.90 -1.54 -18.11
C LEU A 132 2.43 -3.01 -18.08
N GLU A 133 3.25 -3.97 -18.52
CA GLU A 133 2.88 -5.39 -18.44
C GLU A 133 2.61 -5.84 -17.00
N HIS A 134 3.34 -5.30 -16.04
CA HIS A 134 3.09 -5.55 -14.60
C HIS A 134 1.72 -5.01 -14.18
N VAL A 135 1.39 -3.79 -14.59
CA VAL A 135 0.09 -3.15 -14.32
C VAL A 135 -1.06 -4.00 -14.87
N VAL A 136 -0.93 -4.45 -16.12
CA VAL A 136 -1.94 -5.30 -16.77
C VAL A 136 -2.14 -6.62 -16.02
N ARG A 137 -1.07 -7.22 -15.48
CA ARG A 137 -1.19 -8.43 -14.65
C ARG A 137 -1.98 -8.17 -13.36
N HIS A 138 -1.71 -7.07 -12.66
CA HIS A 138 -2.46 -6.72 -11.45
C HIS A 138 -3.93 -6.41 -11.74
N LEU A 139 -4.21 -5.68 -12.82
CA LEU A 139 -5.59 -5.42 -13.26
C LEU A 139 -6.32 -6.72 -13.61
N LYS A 140 -5.69 -7.62 -14.37
CA LYS A 140 -6.26 -8.94 -14.67
C LYS A 140 -6.50 -9.75 -13.40
N TRP A 141 -5.59 -9.69 -12.44
CA TRP A 141 -5.76 -10.33 -11.15
C TRP A 141 -7.02 -9.82 -10.43
N ALA A 142 -7.21 -8.51 -10.33
CA ALA A 142 -8.38 -7.92 -9.68
C ALA A 142 -9.70 -8.27 -10.41
N VAL A 143 -9.73 -8.11 -11.74
CA VAL A 143 -10.91 -8.41 -12.55
C VAL A 143 -11.29 -9.89 -12.48
N SER A 144 -10.31 -10.80 -12.48
CA SER A 144 -10.56 -12.24 -12.38
C SER A 144 -11.09 -12.68 -11.00
N ARG A 145 -11.08 -11.79 -9.99
CA ARG A 145 -11.64 -12.00 -8.64
C ARG A 145 -13.03 -11.38 -8.47
N ALA A 146 -13.54 -10.71 -9.50
CA ALA A 146 -14.91 -10.19 -9.47
C ALA A 146 -15.92 -11.33 -9.47
N LEU A 147 -17.01 -11.15 -8.73
CA LEU A 147 -18.17 -12.03 -8.83
C LEU A 147 -18.77 -11.98 -10.25
N PRO A 148 -19.59 -12.97 -10.66
CA PRO A 148 -20.27 -12.93 -11.95
C PRO A 148 -21.10 -11.65 -12.21
N SER A 149 -21.53 -10.98 -11.14
CA SER A 149 -22.19 -9.66 -11.18
C SER A 149 -21.26 -8.48 -11.43
N GLY A 150 -19.94 -8.70 -11.50
CA GLY A 150 -18.93 -7.65 -11.58
C GLY A 150 -18.56 -7.04 -10.21
N VAL A 151 -19.12 -7.52 -9.12
CA VAL A 151 -18.86 -7.00 -7.76
C VAL A 151 -17.49 -7.42 -7.27
N LEU A 152 -16.76 -6.46 -6.69
CA LEU A 152 -15.48 -6.66 -6.05
C LEU A 152 -15.63 -6.63 -4.52
N ALA A 153 -15.03 -7.62 -3.86
CA ALA A 153 -14.94 -7.69 -2.41
C ALA A 153 -13.79 -6.82 -1.85
N GLU A 154 -13.68 -6.77 -0.53
CA GLU A 154 -12.55 -6.16 0.17
C GLU A 154 -11.30 -7.01 0.04
N GLN A 155 -11.42 -8.30 0.39
CA GLN A 155 -10.34 -9.25 0.48
C GLN A 155 -10.63 -10.50 -0.35
N ILE A 156 -9.59 -11.24 -0.61
CA ILE A 156 -9.65 -12.52 -1.32
C ILE A 156 -9.05 -13.61 -0.43
N ASN A 157 -9.65 -14.79 -0.43
CA ASN A 157 -9.08 -15.97 0.22
C ASN A 157 -7.77 -16.34 -0.48
N PRO A 158 -6.63 -16.40 0.25
CA PRO A 158 -5.31 -16.64 -0.35
C PRO A 158 -5.13 -18.05 -0.91
N TYR A 159 -6.05 -18.99 -0.66
CA TYR A 159 -5.95 -20.38 -1.11
C TYR A 159 -7.01 -20.72 -2.15
N THR A 160 -8.22 -20.20 -2.03
CA THR A 160 -9.34 -20.53 -2.94
C THR A 160 -9.60 -19.46 -3.98
N GLY A 161 -9.15 -18.21 -3.73
CA GLY A 161 -9.45 -17.06 -4.59
C GLY A 161 -10.87 -16.52 -4.43
N GLU A 162 -11.65 -17.03 -3.47
CA GLU A 162 -13.00 -16.57 -3.20
C GLU A 162 -13.02 -15.24 -2.44
N PRO A 163 -14.07 -14.42 -2.60
CA PRO A 163 -14.26 -13.20 -1.83
C PRO A 163 -14.32 -13.46 -0.32
N VAL A 164 -13.67 -12.58 0.44
CA VAL A 164 -13.70 -12.56 1.91
C VAL A 164 -14.05 -11.16 2.37
N SER A 165 -14.68 -11.06 3.56
CA SER A 165 -15.08 -9.80 4.19
C SER A 165 -16.20 -9.09 3.41
N VAL A 166 -16.21 -7.75 3.43
CA VAL A 166 -17.29 -6.93 2.85
C VAL A 166 -17.34 -7.04 1.32
N SER A 167 -18.51 -7.30 0.77
CA SER A 167 -18.76 -7.31 -0.66
C SER A 167 -20.18 -6.76 -0.96
N PRO A 168 -20.35 -5.75 -1.82
CA PRO A 168 -19.33 -4.98 -2.51
C PRO A 168 -18.55 -4.04 -1.60
N LEU A 169 -17.28 -3.74 -1.95
CA LEU A 169 -16.53 -2.65 -1.35
C LEU A 169 -16.32 -1.53 -2.38
N THR A 170 -16.90 -0.37 -2.12
CA THR A 170 -16.79 0.81 -3.00
C THR A 170 -15.32 1.16 -3.25
N TRP A 171 -14.49 1.02 -2.25
CA TRP A 171 -13.06 1.34 -2.35
C TRP A 171 -12.32 0.43 -3.34
N SER A 172 -12.64 -0.86 -3.36
CA SER A 172 -12.10 -1.79 -4.36
C SER A 172 -12.52 -1.39 -5.78
N HIS A 173 -13.79 -1.02 -5.98
CA HIS A 173 -14.30 -0.56 -7.27
C HIS A 173 -13.69 0.77 -7.73
N ALA A 174 -13.36 1.66 -6.80
CA ALA A 174 -12.80 2.97 -7.13
C ALA A 174 -11.33 2.91 -7.56
N THR A 175 -10.64 1.78 -7.34
CA THR A 175 -9.21 1.61 -7.63
C THR A 175 -8.93 0.75 -8.87
N VAL A 176 -9.91 0.02 -9.37
CA VAL A 176 -9.88 -0.77 -10.61
C VAL A 176 -10.49 0.02 -11.76
#